data_130ae7085a2d8710d52d82d01d16ec6f
#
_entry.id   130ae7085a2d8710d52d82d01d16ec6f
#
_cell.length_a   1.000
_cell.length_b   1.000
_cell.length_c   1.000
_cell.angle_alpha   90.00
_cell.angle_beta   90.00
_cell.angle_gamma   90.00
#
_symmetry.space_group_name_H-M   'P 1'
#
loop_
_entity.id
_entity.type
_entity.pdbx_description
1 polymer ?
#
loop_
_entity_poly.entity_id
_entity_poly.type
_entity_poly.pdbx_seq_one_letter_code
_entity_poly.pdbx_strand_id
1 'polypeptide(L)'
;GTVADFDGNFTISVQNTPPFIITVSSVGFDSATLNVTVSNLDFDVKLESSQNLLDEIVVSASRIAERLFESPVTIEKFDYKDIAQSTGADFYSSLEGLKGVQINSGGLFLQQVNTRGFSTIYNNGFVQLVDGMNNEAPGLNFSAGNLLGINELDIQSVELMPGAASALYGANATKGILFMNSKNPFDFQGVSAYYKHGLTSQKAAGDNSYYDFGFRAANKFSDKFAAKITVSYKRGTDWHAVDYRDVNGLDGRYVDGSVEAQNPRDFPDYDGVNVYGDIGQNFDMTQVFAGLVLPALVANGTFTPAQGGQFAAIFGQMNTDFFGSTVINLSGYNEVDLVDNIASTFKTDISLNYKPTEDSEIILNSKIGQGNTMLHATNRNMLKNFGLQQHKIEYNNKNLNLRYYASIENSGNTHDVSALGAVMGIAQPGGLNGYFAKYFNGYFGALPYLIDPNPIVGFGTMAAYAAAGYDLPFLLSGEQRLAAHAAGRKAADANMLRPGSKAWNDAYKVALTNGIDVFGGGAGILDTSKSNSFEANYNLQDLVSGVDIVI
;
A
#
# COMPACT_ATOMS: atom_id res chain seq x y z
N GLY A 1 -22.16 6.74 42.74
CA GLY A 1 -21.40 7.98 42.51
C GLY A 1 -22.32 9.11 42.09
N THR A 2 -21.79 10.31 42.11
CA THR A 2 -22.48 11.54 41.68
C THR A 2 -21.49 12.39 40.87
N VAL A 3 -22.00 13.42 40.17
CA VAL A 3 -21.20 14.40 39.43
C VAL A 3 -21.49 15.79 40.01
N ALA A 4 -20.48 16.63 40.10
CA ALA A 4 -20.66 18.01 40.52
C ALA A 4 -21.38 18.85 39.47
N ASP A 5 -22.11 19.88 39.92
CA ASP A 5 -22.69 20.89 39.03
C ASP A 5 -21.62 21.90 38.54
N PHE A 6 -22.07 22.92 37.77
CA PHE A 6 -21.17 23.91 37.17
C PHE A 6 -20.44 24.78 38.20
N ASP A 7 -21.00 24.90 39.42
CA ASP A 7 -20.42 25.66 40.56
C ASP A 7 -19.57 24.77 41.47
N GLY A 8 -19.43 23.48 41.13
CA GLY A 8 -18.62 22.51 41.87
C GLY A 8 -19.38 21.85 43.04
N ASN A 9 -20.69 22.11 43.20
CA ASN A 9 -21.46 21.49 44.27
C ASN A 9 -21.89 20.07 43.89
N PHE A 10 -21.80 19.16 44.82
CA PHE A 10 -22.27 17.78 44.62
C PHE A 10 -22.98 17.25 45.89
N THR A 11 -23.91 16.33 45.66
CA THR A 11 -24.57 15.57 46.72
C THR A 11 -24.47 14.10 46.42
N ILE A 12 -23.97 13.32 47.38
CA ILE A 12 -23.88 11.85 47.24
C ILE A 12 -24.71 11.19 48.33
N SER A 13 -25.63 10.31 47.91
CA SER A 13 -26.41 9.44 48.81
C SER A 13 -25.81 8.04 48.78
N VAL A 14 -25.40 7.53 49.95
CA VAL A 14 -24.79 6.21 50.10
C VAL A 14 -25.63 5.40 51.10
N GLN A 15 -25.91 4.14 50.74
CA GLN A 15 -26.69 3.24 51.58
C GLN A 15 -25.86 2.60 52.73
N ASN A 16 -24.53 2.67 52.61
CA ASN A 16 -23.62 2.10 53.59
C ASN A 16 -23.51 3.04 54.81
N THR A 17 -23.49 2.46 56.02
CA THR A 17 -23.21 3.23 57.24
C THR A 17 -21.71 3.52 57.34
N PRO A 18 -21.31 4.75 57.81
CA PRO A 18 -19.91 5.05 58.05
C PRO A 18 -19.25 4.05 59.00
N PRO A 19 -17.92 3.84 58.91
CA PRO A 19 -16.99 4.58 58.04
C PRO A 19 -16.87 4.01 56.64
N PHE A 20 -16.69 4.89 55.62
CA PHE A 20 -16.38 4.51 54.23
C PHE A 20 -15.51 5.60 53.57
N ILE A 21 -14.90 5.29 52.44
CA ILE A 21 -14.05 6.19 51.68
C ILE A 21 -14.82 6.71 50.46
N ILE A 22 -14.75 8.01 50.21
CA ILE A 22 -15.19 8.64 48.96
C ILE A 22 -13.95 9.07 48.21
N THR A 23 -13.89 8.77 46.90
CA THR A 23 -12.87 9.28 45.99
C THR A 23 -13.49 10.35 45.10
N VAL A 24 -12.89 11.55 45.12
CA VAL A 24 -13.26 12.67 44.25
C VAL A 24 -12.18 12.80 43.19
N SER A 25 -12.57 12.81 41.91
CA SER A 25 -11.66 12.94 40.78
C SER A 25 -12.20 13.93 39.75
N SER A 26 -11.32 14.69 39.13
CA SER A 26 -11.62 15.58 38.03
C SER A 26 -10.50 15.52 36.99
N VAL A 27 -10.84 15.79 35.73
CA VAL A 27 -9.85 15.84 34.65
C VAL A 27 -8.86 16.98 34.91
N GLY A 28 -7.56 16.66 34.90
CA GLY A 28 -6.50 17.63 35.16
C GLY A 28 -6.16 17.87 36.66
N PHE A 29 -6.74 17.05 37.54
CA PHE A 29 -6.48 17.10 38.97
C PHE A 29 -6.18 15.72 39.55
N ASP A 30 -5.36 15.65 40.59
CA ASP A 30 -5.11 14.44 41.35
C ASP A 30 -6.35 14.03 42.14
N SER A 31 -6.62 12.74 42.23
CA SER A 31 -7.78 12.22 42.95
C SER A 31 -7.58 12.38 44.45
N ALA A 32 -8.54 13.00 45.12
CA ALA A 32 -8.56 13.13 46.57
C ALA A 32 -9.44 12.04 47.20
N THR A 33 -8.98 11.43 48.29
CA THR A 33 -9.74 10.44 49.07
C THR A 33 -10.17 11.04 50.41
N LEU A 34 -11.44 10.89 50.76
CA LEU A 34 -12.06 11.37 52.00
C LEU A 34 -12.56 10.18 52.81
N ASN A 35 -12.17 10.15 54.07
CA ASN A 35 -12.71 9.20 55.06
C ASN A 35 -13.97 9.77 55.68
N VAL A 36 -15.11 9.21 55.40
CA VAL A 36 -16.40 9.58 55.98
C VAL A 36 -16.63 8.77 57.26
N THR A 37 -16.58 9.42 58.40
CA THR A 37 -16.71 8.77 59.72
C THR A 37 -18.10 8.94 60.33
N VAL A 38 -18.90 9.90 59.86
CA VAL A 38 -20.26 10.21 60.33
C VAL A 38 -21.17 10.56 59.18
N SER A 39 -22.47 10.36 59.32
CA SER A 39 -23.48 10.70 58.30
C SER A 39 -23.78 12.20 58.29
N ASN A 40 -24.21 12.74 57.14
CA ASN A 40 -24.61 14.13 56.90
C ASN A 40 -23.48 15.16 57.17
N LEU A 41 -22.35 14.99 56.52
CA LEU A 41 -21.24 15.93 56.54
C LEU A 41 -21.20 16.76 55.25
N ASP A 42 -20.87 18.04 55.41
CA ASP A 42 -20.47 18.87 54.27
C ASP A 42 -18.96 18.78 54.10
N PHE A 43 -18.50 18.60 52.88
CA PHE A 43 -17.10 18.50 52.52
C PHE A 43 -16.71 19.62 51.57
N ASP A 44 -15.64 20.33 51.87
CA ASP A 44 -14.94 21.14 50.89
C ASP A 44 -13.70 20.39 50.43
N VAL A 45 -13.70 19.98 49.15
CA VAL A 45 -12.63 19.17 48.58
C VAL A 45 -11.84 20.03 47.61
N LYS A 46 -10.60 20.37 47.98
CA LYS A 46 -9.66 20.99 47.07
C LYS A 46 -8.87 19.92 46.34
N LEU A 47 -9.03 19.86 45.03
CA LEU A 47 -8.21 19.03 44.18
C LEU A 47 -6.95 19.80 43.81
N GLU A 48 -5.80 19.17 43.95
CA GLU A 48 -4.54 19.71 43.45
C GLU A 48 -4.45 19.46 41.93
N SER A 49 -3.98 20.48 41.19
CA SER A 49 -3.75 20.34 39.75
C SER A 49 -2.74 19.23 39.52
N SER A 50 -3.15 18.24 38.77
CA SER A 50 -2.24 17.18 38.38
C SER A 50 -1.12 17.76 37.53
N GLN A 51 0.10 17.76 38.07
CA GLN A 51 1.31 18.23 37.35
C GLN A 51 1.79 17.17 36.34
N ASN A 52 0.89 16.33 35.82
CA ASN A 52 1.19 15.16 34.97
C ASN A 52 1.99 15.45 33.68
N LEU A 53 2.11 16.72 33.27
CA LEU A 53 2.98 17.10 32.15
C LEU A 53 4.48 17.07 32.51
N LEU A 54 4.83 17.21 33.81
CA LEU A 54 6.23 17.22 34.25
C LEU A 54 6.77 15.84 34.60
N ASP A 55 5.89 14.86 34.84
CA ASP A 55 6.24 13.47 35.18
C ASP A 55 5.97 12.47 34.05
N GLU A 56 5.72 12.97 32.85
CA GLU A 56 5.49 12.08 31.69
C GLU A 56 6.76 11.32 31.34
N ILE A 57 6.67 9.99 31.41
CA ILE A 57 7.79 9.07 31.19
C ILE A 57 7.82 8.67 29.72
N VAL A 58 9.01 8.69 29.13
CA VAL A 58 9.34 8.20 27.79
C VAL A 58 10.48 7.21 27.85
N VAL A 59 10.57 6.30 26.90
CA VAL A 59 11.64 5.30 26.81
C VAL A 59 12.43 5.38 25.50
N SER A 60 12.00 6.25 24.61
CA SER A 60 12.54 6.33 23.24
C SER A 60 13.91 6.98 23.14
N ALA A 61 14.27 7.88 24.06
CA ALA A 61 15.51 8.65 23.94
C ALA A 61 16.76 7.89 24.35
N SER A 62 16.66 7.09 25.42
CA SER A 62 17.82 6.44 26.05
C SER A 62 17.65 4.92 26.21
N ARG A 63 16.52 4.36 25.75
CA ARG A 63 16.08 2.97 26.02
C ARG A 63 15.84 2.68 27.52
N ILE A 64 15.85 3.69 28.37
CA ILE A 64 15.49 3.66 29.79
C ILE A 64 14.30 4.57 30.00
N ALA A 65 13.48 4.24 30.99
CA ALA A 65 12.39 5.13 31.40
C ALA A 65 12.96 6.42 31.99
N GLU A 66 12.73 7.56 31.33
CA GLU A 66 13.15 8.87 31.76
C GLU A 66 12.01 9.89 31.64
N ARG A 67 12.11 11.01 32.33
CA ARG A 67 11.10 12.06 32.17
C ARG A 67 11.26 12.75 30.82
N LEU A 68 10.13 13.06 30.18
CA LEU A 68 10.11 13.69 28.85
C LEU A 68 10.97 14.96 28.79
N PHE A 69 10.94 15.80 29.85
CA PHE A 69 11.72 17.05 29.91
C PHE A 69 13.20 16.85 30.24
N GLU A 70 13.61 15.70 30.72
CA GLU A 70 15.00 15.34 30.98
C GLU A 70 15.68 14.73 29.77
N SER A 71 14.89 14.36 28.74
CA SER A 71 15.39 13.77 27.51
C SER A 71 16.26 14.75 26.73
N PRO A 72 17.46 14.32 26.29
CA PRO A 72 18.38 15.14 25.50
C PRO A 72 17.90 15.37 24.07
N VAL A 73 16.85 14.69 23.64
CA VAL A 73 16.26 14.77 22.29
C VAL A 73 14.79 15.17 22.34
N THR A 74 14.32 15.82 21.29
CA THR A 74 12.90 16.16 21.18
C THR A 74 12.08 14.88 20.96
N ILE A 75 11.10 14.63 21.81
CA ILE A 75 10.14 13.55 21.69
C ILE A 75 8.74 14.16 21.70
N GLU A 76 7.93 13.77 20.74
CA GLU A 76 6.49 14.05 20.72
C GLU A 76 5.78 12.77 21.17
N LYS A 77 4.89 12.88 22.15
CA LYS A 77 4.15 11.75 22.69
C LYS A 77 2.66 11.91 22.47
N PHE A 78 2.02 10.80 22.17
CA PHE A 78 0.60 10.68 21.92
C PHE A 78 0.08 9.50 22.74
N ASP A 79 -0.76 9.75 23.72
CA ASP A 79 -1.21 8.71 24.64
C ASP A 79 -2.53 8.06 24.18
N TYR A 80 -2.97 7.04 24.92
CA TYR A 80 -4.21 6.33 24.58
C TYR A 80 -5.46 7.21 24.67
N LYS A 81 -5.44 8.30 25.44
CA LYS A 81 -6.57 9.24 25.53
C LYS A 81 -6.64 10.12 24.29
N ASP A 82 -5.49 10.59 23.80
CA ASP A 82 -5.39 11.35 22.55
C ASP A 82 -5.87 10.50 21.37
N ILE A 83 -5.48 9.21 21.34
CA ILE A 83 -5.92 8.26 20.34
C ILE A 83 -7.43 8.05 20.39
N ALA A 84 -7.99 7.87 21.59
CA ALA A 84 -9.44 7.69 21.76
C ALA A 84 -10.27 8.91 21.36
N GLN A 85 -9.70 10.12 21.44
CA GLN A 85 -10.32 11.39 21.03
C GLN A 85 -10.06 11.73 19.55
N SER A 86 -9.26 10.94 18.87
CA SER A 86 -8.92 11.12 17.47
C SER A 86 -10.17 11.09 16.58
N THR A 87 -10.30 12.10 15.71
CA THR A 87 -11.38 12.20 14.71
C THR A 87 -11.05 11.54 13.39
N GLY A 88 -9.82 11.05 13.21
CA GLY A 88 -9.38 10.36 12.00
C GLY A 88 -10.01 8.98 11.82
N ALA A 89 -9.94 8.44 10.61
CA ALA A 89 -10.39 7.08 10.33
C ALA A 89 -9.58 6.05 11.15
N ASP A 90 -8.29 6.33 11.37
CA ASP A 90 -7.43 5.59 12.29
C ASP A 90 -6.41 6.54 12.96
N PHE A 91 -5.65 6.02 13.93
CA PHE A 91 -4.71 6.83 14.70
C PHE A 91 -3.52 7.36 13.87
N TYR A 92 -3.14 6.71 12.76
CA TYR A 92 -2.08 7.22 11.87
C TYR A 92 -2.43 8.59 11.30
N SER A 93 -3.69 8.78 10.88
CA SER A 93 -4.17 10.07 10.40
C SER A 93 -4.03 11.18 11.46
N SER A 94 -4.15 10.83 12.73
CA SER A 94 -4.04 11.79 13.84
C SER A 94 -2.60 12.19 14.15
N LEU A 95 -1.63 11.37 13.78
CA LEU A 95 -0.20 11.70 13.94
C LEU A 95 0.22 12.90 13.08
N GLU A 96 -0.55 13.26 12.03
CA GLU A 96 -0.29 14.47 11.23
C GLU A 96 -0.40 15.76 12.06
N GLY A 97 -1.10 15.72 13.19
CA GLY A 97 -1.15 16.83 14.17
C GLY A 97 0.16 17.06 14.93
N LEU A 98 1.10 16.11 14.90
CA LEU A 98 2.41 16.25 15.55
C LEU A 98 3.35 17.16 14.75
N LYS A 99 4.27 17.81 15.42
CA LYS A 99 5.19 18.78 14.82
C LYS A 99 6.07 18.15 13.74
N GLY A 100 5.99 18.69 12.51
CA GLY A 100 6.84 18.28 11.39
C GLY A 100 6.55 16.88 10.87
N VAL A 101 5.39 16.33 11.21
CA VAL A 101 4.89 15.05 10.68
C VAL A 101 4.07 15.29 9.42
N GLN A 102 4.24 14.41 8.46
CA GLN A 102 3.44 14.30 7.25
C GLN A 102 3.03 12.84 7.06
N ILE A 103 1.79 12.60 6.69
CA ILE A 103 1.30 11.26 6.37
C ILE A 103 1.20 11.12 4.85
N ASN A 104 1.93 10.16 4.30
CA ASN A 104 1.80 9.77 2.91
C ASN A 104 0.92 8.53 2.80
N SER A 105 -0.14 8.63 2.01
CA SER A 105 -1.04 7.50 1.76
C SER A 105 -0.67 6.83 0.44
N GLY A 106 -0.17 5.61 0.53
CA GLY A 106 0.07 4.73 -0.62
C GLY A 106 -1.18 3.96 -1.05
N GLY A 107 -2.23 3.97 -0.24
CA GLY A 107 -3.51 3.32 -0.43
C GLY A 107 -4.38 3.55 0.79
N LEU A 108 -5.62 3.08 0.79
CA LEU A 108 -6.59 3.32 1.87
C LEU A 108 -6.07 2.85 3.24
N PHE A 109 -5.35 1.72 3.29
CA PHE A 109 -4.79 1.15 4.51
C PHE A 109 -3.25 1.07 4.48
N LEU A 110 -2.60 1.89 3.67
CA LEU A 110 -1.15 1.97 3.62
C LEU A 110 -0.71 3.42 3.81
N GLN A 111 -0.59 3.82 5.06
CA GLN A 111 -0.15 5.14 5.46
C GLN A 111 1.26 5.09 6.03
N GLN A 112 2.09 6.02 5.62
CA GLN A 112 3.49 6.14 6.04
C GLN A 112 3.70 7.46 6.77
N VAL A 113 4.30 7.37 7.95
CA VAL A 113 4.72 8.54 8.73
C VAL A 113 6.05 9.06 8.18
N ASN A 114 6.10 10.33 7.89
CA ASN A 114 7.29 11.02 7.42
C ASN A 114 7.56 12.25 8.30
N THR A 115 8.81 12.63 8.43
CA THR A 115 9.21 13.76 9.27
C THR A 115 10.08 14.75 8.52
N ARG A 116 9.94 16.05 8.87
CA ARG A 116 10.80 17.14 8.40
C ARG A 116 10.86 17.31 6.88
N GLY A 117 9.80 16.94 6.17
CA GLY A 117 9.68 17.11 4.71
C GLY A 117 10.50 16.14 3.86
N PHE A 118 11.25 15.21 4.46
CA PHE A 118 11.96 14.15 3.73
C PHE A 118 11.04 12.94 3.51
N SER A 119 10.12 13.09 2.58
CA SER A 119 9.00 12.19 2.40
C SER A 119 9.15 11.36 1.13
N THR A 120 8.99 10.05 1.27
CA THR A 120 8.78 9.11 0.17
C THR A 120 7.73 8.10 0.58
N ILE A 121 7.05 7.51 -0.39
CA ILE A 121 6.03 6.49 -0.10
C ILE A 121 6.65 5.23 0.54
N TYR A 122 7.88 4.91 0.24
CA TYR A 122 8.61 3.78 0.84
C TYR A 122 9.27 4.13 2.18
N ASN A 123 9.40 5.41 2.48
CA ASN A 123 9.99 5.99 3.70
C ASN A 123 11.22 5.24 4.27
N ASN A 124 12.17 4.90 3.42
CA ASN A 124 13.44 4.34 3.86
C ASN A 124 14.18 5.33 4.77
N GLY A 125 14.64 4.86 5.91
CA GLY A 125 15.33 5.69 6.90
C GLY A 125 14.44 6.23 8.03
N PHE A 126 13.16 5.84 8.08
CA PHE A 126 12.25 6.07 9.19
C PHE A 126 11.81 4.73 9.78
N VAL A 127 12.15 4.46 11.03
CA VAL A 127 11.88 3.18 11.68
C VAL A 127 10.58 3.24 12.46
N GLN A 128 9.76 2.20 12.40
CA GLN A 128 8.56 2.03 13.20
C GLN A 128 8.72 0.78 14.07
N LEU A 129 8.72 0.97 15.39
CA LEU A 129 8.84 -0.11 16.36
C LEU A 129 7.50 -0.35 17.05
N VAL A 130 7.08 -1.61 17.13
CA VAL A 130 5.91 -2.05 17.89
C VAL A 130 6.39 -2.96 19.02
N ASP A 131 6.25 -2.52 20.26
CA ASP A 131 6.78 -3.22 21.45
C ASP A 131 8.26 -3.60 21.28
N GLY A 132 9.05 -2.68 20.67
CA GLY A 132 10.46 -2.84 20.39
C GLY A 132 10.80 -3.73 19.17
N MET A 133 9.84 -4.34 18.51
CA MET A 133 10.05 -5.08 17.25
C MET A 133 9.94 -4.15 16.05
N ASN A 134 10.86 -4.25 15.10
CA ASN A 134 10.78 -3.47 13.86
C ASN A 134 9.57 -3.93 13.04
N ASN A 135 8.66 -2.98 12.73
CA ASN A 135 7.44 -3.21 11.91
C ASN A 135 7.73 -3.18 10.39
N GLU A 136 8.98 -3.31 10.02
CA GLU A 136 9.43 -3.41 8.63
C GLU A 136 9.24 -4.83 8.12
N ALA A 137 8.71 -4.96 6.92
CA ALA A 137 8.61 -6.23 6.23
C ALA A 137 9.99 -6.60 5.66
N PRO A 138 10.59 -7.73 6.05
CA PRO A 138 12.00 -8.04 5.74
C PRO A 138 12.36 -8.08 4.25
N GLY A 139 11.45 -8.51 3.40
CA GLY A 139 11.64 -8.59 1.95
C GLY A 139 11.36 -7.27 1.25
N LEU A 140 10.32 -6.55 1.64
CA LEU A 140 9.98 -5.24 1.07
C LEU A 140 10.93 -4.13 1.53
N ASN A 141 11.58 -4.30 2.67
CA ASN A 141 12.53 -3.33 3.25
C ASN A 141 11.92 -1.93 3.48
N PHE A 142 10.64 -1.88 3.84
CA PHE A 142 9.95 -0.69 4.34
C PHE A 142 8.82 -1.08 5.30
N SER A 143 8.40 -0.13 6.13
CA SER A 143 7.31 -0.37 7.07
C SER A 143 5.98 -0.56 6.34
N ALA A 144 5.21 -1.56 6.73
CA ALA A 144 3.84 -1.76 6.24
C ALA A 144 2.84 -0.72 6.79
N GLY A 145 3.31 0.28 7.54
CA GLY A 145 2.51 1.37 8.08
C GLY A 145 1.33 0.85 8.93
N ASN A 146 0.14 1.37 8.67
CA ASN A 146 -1.08 0.96 9.36
C ASN A 146 -1.76 -0.29 8.76
N LEU A 147 -1.28 -0.81 7.63
CA LEU A 147 -1.79 -2.07 7.05
C LEU A 147 -1.60 -3.23 8.03
N LEU A 148 -0.44 -3.26 8.68
CA LEU A 148 -0.06 -4.25 9.68
C LEU A 148 0.32 -3.54 10.99
N GLY A 149 0.79 -4.25 12.01
CA GLY A 149 1.24 -3.65 13.25
C GLY A 149 0.15 -3.61 14.35
N ILE A 150 0.21 -2.59 15.21
CA ILE A 150 -0.58 -2.56 16.45
C ILE A 150 -2.07 -2.31 16.22
N ASN A 151 -2.93 -2.90 17.09
CA ASN A 151 -4.36 -2.59 17.15
C ASN A 151 -4.57 -1.29 17.95
N GLU A 152 -5.43 -0.41 17.46
CA GLU A 152 -5.76 0.88 18.07
C GLU A 152 -6.22 0.75 19.53
N LEU A 153 -7.02 -0.26 19.88
CA LEU A 153 -7.47 -0.51 21.25
C LEU A 153 -6.35 -0.91 22.21
N ASP A 154 -5.25 -1.44 21.69
CA ASP A 154 -4.13 -1.92 22.48
C ASP A 154 -2.98 -0.92 22.60
N ILE A 155 -3.07 0.24 21.97
CA ILE A 155 -2.05 1.28 22.10
C ILE A 155 -2.12 1.92 23.49
N GLN A 156 -0.99 1.92 24.19
CA GLN A 156 -0.78 2.67 25.42
C GLN A 156 -0.20 4.04 25.12
N SER A 157 0.86 4.09 24.30
CA SER A 157 1.51 5.33 23.89
C SER A 157 2.13 5.19 22.51
N VAL A 158 2.23 6.31 21.82
CA VAL A 158 3.02 6.49 20.62
C VAL A 158 4.04 7.59 20.88
N GLU A 159 5.32 7.31 20.70
CA GLU A 159 6.40 8.25 20.90
C GLU A 159 7.10 8.47 19.57
N LEU A 160 7.20 9.72 19.13
CA LEU A 160 7.90 10.10 17.91
C LEU A 160 9.19 10.82 18.28
N MET A 161 10.30 10.27 17.83
CA MET A 161 11.61 10.91 17.91
C MET A 161 12.04 11.32 16.48
N PRO A 162 11.91 12.61 16.11
CA PRO A 162 12.28 13.07 14.78
C PRO A 162 13.80 13.26 14.65
N GLY A 163 14.39 12.80 13.56
CA GLY A 163 15.80 13.00 13.25
C GLY A 163 16.64 11.73 13.35
N ALA A 164 17.97 11.90 13.33
CA ALA A 164 18.90 10.78 13.30
C ALA A 164 19.04 10.13 14.69
N ALA A 165 18.76 8.83 14.76
CA ALA A 165 18.87 8.03 15.97
C ALA A 165 19.61 6.70 15.73
N SER A 166 20.34 6.61 14.64
CA SER A 166 21.03 5.37 14.22
C SER A 166 22.05 4.85 15.24
N ALA A 167 22.63 5.73 16.06
CA ALA A 167 23.55 5.34 17.11
C ALA A 167 22.93 4.40 18.15
N LEU A 168 21.63 4.60 18.46
CA LEU A 168 20.90 3.80 19.45
C LEU A 168 20.06 2.69 18.83
N TYR A 169 19.53 2.91 17.63
CA TYR A 169 18.51 2.05 17.03
C TYR A 169 18.95 1.40 15.71
N GLY A 170 20.23 1.56 15.34
CA GLY A 170 20.84 0.87 14.21
C GLY A 170 20.55 1.52 12.85
N ALA A 171 20.82 0.77 11.79
CA ALA A 171 20.62 1.22 10.42
C ALA A 171 19.16 1.64 10.16
N ASN A 172 18.97 2.50 9.17
CA ASN A 172 17.66 3.05 8.76
C ASN A 172 17.00 4.04 9.73
N ALA A 173 17.50 4.24 10.97
CA ALA A 173 16.99 5.27 11.88
C ALA A 173 17.62 6.66 11.61
N THR A 174 17.54 7.13 10.36
CA THR A 174 18.21 8.38 9.93
C THR A 174 17.26 9.58 9.86
N LYS A 175 15.96 9.34 9.66
CA LYS A 175 14.95 10.39 9.53
C LYS A 175 14.07 10.51 10.78
N GLY A 176 13.97 9.47 11.56
CA GLY A 176 13.19 9.42 12.79
C GLY A 176 12.77 8.01 13.16
N ILE A 177 12.17 7.90 14.33
CA ILE A 177 11.63 6.64 14.87
C ILE A 177 10.24 6.90 15.45
N LEU A 178 9.31 6.01 15.17
CA LEU A 178 8.01 5.92 15.80
C LEU A 178 7.97 4.69 16.69
N PHE A 179 7.78 4.89 17.99
CA PHE A 179 7.59 3.83 18.96
C PHE A 179 6.09 3.70 19.24
N MET A 180 5.58 2.51 19.14
CA MET A 180 4.20 2.17 19.46
C MET A 180 4.22 1.12 20.56
N ASN A 181 3.80 1.51 21.75
CA ASN A 181 3.81 0.65 22.93
C ASN A 181 2.40 0.13 23.21
N SER A 182 2.28 -1.18 23.40
CA SER A 182 1.00 -1.80 23.70
C SER A 182 0.69 -1.82 25.19
N LYS A 183 -0.60 -1.87 25.53
CA LYS A 183 -1.09 -1.94 26.92
C LYS A 183 -0.66 -3.25 27.56
N ASN A 184 0.02 -3.17 28.72
CA ASN A 184 0.37 -4.35 29.52
C ASN A 184 -0.89 -4.94 30.17
N PRO A 185 -1.14 -6.28 30.09
CA PRO A 185 -2.33 -6.90 30.66
C PRO A 185 -2.37 -6.92 32.19
N PHE A 186 -1.25 -6.70 32.88
CA PHE A 186 -1.25 -6.51 34.34
C PHE A 186 -1.90 -5.19 34.76
N ASP A 187 -1.72 -4.13 33.94
CA ASP A 187 -2.17 -2.77 34.27
C ASP A 187 -3.50 -2.43 33.60
N PHE A 188 -3.72 -2.91 32.38
CA PHE A 188 -4.89 -2.61 31.56
C PHE A 188 -5.74 -3.86 31.34
N GLN A 189 -6.61 -4.17 32.29
CA GLN A 189 -7.50 -5.32 32.26
C GLN A 189 -8.87 -4.98 31.66
N GLY A 190 -9.67 -6.00 31.38
CA GLY A 190 -11.05 -5.87 30.90
C GLY A 190 -11.21 -6.15 29.42
N VAL A 191 -12.41 -5.86 28.94
CA VAL A 191 -12.83 -6.07 27.55
C VAL A 191 -13.18 -4.72 26.92
N SER A 192 -12.68 -4.48 25.72
CA SER A 192 -12.99 -3.29 24.93
C SER A 192 -13.28 -3.71 23.50
N ALA A 193 -14.26 -3.08 22.88
CA ALA A 193 -14.59 -3.29 21.48
C ALA A 193 -15.10 -2.00 20.85
N TYR A 194 -14.91 -1.86 19.54
CA TYR A 194 -15.56 -0.83 18.74
C TYR A 194 -16.01 -1.39 17.40
N TYR A 195 -16.98 -0.72 16.82
CA TYR A 195 -17.39 -0.90 15.44
C TYR A 195 -17.60 0.48 14.81
N LYS A 196 -16.89 0.74 13.71
CA LYS A 196 -17.04 1.95 12.91
C LYS A 196 -17.62 1.54 11.54
N HIS A 197 -18.59 2.29 11.06
CA HIS A 197 -19.12 2.17 9.71
C HIS A 197 -19.05 3.52 9.02
N GLY A 198 -18.67 3.51 7.76
CA GLY A 198 -18.52 4.71 6.95
C GLY A 198 -18.68 4.40 5.47
N LEU A 199 -18.35 5.39 4.65
CA LEU A 199 -18.37 5.28 3.20
C LEU A 199 -17.04 5.77 2.64
N THR A 200 -16.54 5.07 1.61
CA THR A 200 -15.56 5.61 0.67
C THR A 200 -16.34 6.10 -0.55
N SER A 201 -16.16 7.36 -0.93
CA SER A 201 -16.90 7.97 -2.05
C SER A 201 -15.92 8.59 -3.04
N GLN A 202 -16.01 8.22 -4.30
CA GLN A 202 -15.25 8.79 -5.38
C GLN A 202 -16.02 8.68 -6.70
N LYS A 203 -15.75 9.61 -7.63
CA LYS A 203 -16.49 9.69 -8.90
C LYS A 203 -16.38 8.39 -9.73
N ALA A 204 -15.24 7.72 -9.72
CA ALA A 204 -14.98 6.54 -10.53
C ALA A 204 -15.56 5.24 -9.92
N ALA A 205 -15.44 5.07 -8.60
CA ALA A 205 -15.89 3.86 -7.90
C ALA A 205 -17.31 3.99 -7.31
N GLY A 206 -17.86 5.22 -7.25
CA GLY A 206 -19.12 5.49 -6.54
C GLY A 206 -18.96 5.42 -5.03
N ASP A 207 -20.08 5.18 -4.34
CA ASP A 207 -20.16 5.06 -2.89
C ASP A 207 -20.04 3.61 -2.47
N ASN A 208 -19.06 3.31 -1.60
CA ASN A 208 -18.78 1.96 -1.13
C ASN A 208 -18.72 1.93 0.40
N SER A 209 -19.21 0.86 1.00
CA SER A 209 -19.19 0.68 2.44
C SER A 209 -17.76 0.49 2.98
N TYR A 210 -17.51 1.18 4.09
CA TYR A 210 -16.31 1.03 4.91
C TYR A 210 -16.67 0.43 6.26
N TYR A 211 -15.90 -0.54 6.72
CA TYR A 211 -16.07 -1.22 8.00
C TYR A 211 -14.76 -1.26 8.76
N ASP A 212 -14.83 -0.99 10.07
CA ASP A 212 -13.70 -1.13 10.98
C ASP A 212 -14.19 -1.70 12.31
N PHE A 213 -13.66 -2.83 12.69
CA PHE A 213 -13.97 -3.54 13.93
C PHE A 213 -12.70 -3.78 14.72
N GLY A 214 -12.76 -3.54 16.02
CA GLY A 214 -11.70 -3.84 16.96
C GLY A 214 -12.24 -4.49 18.23
N PHE A 215 -11.47 -5.46 18.75
CA PHE A 215 -11.74 -6.15 19.99
C PHE A 215 -10.43 -6.34 20.77
N ARG A 216 -10.49 -6.13 22.07
CA ARG A 216 -9.40 -6.39 23.03
C ARG A 216 -9.97 -7.01 24.28
N ALA A 217 -9.35 -8.09 24.77
CA ALA A 217 -9.60 -8.66 26.08
C ALA A 217 -8.27 -8.89 26.78
N ALA A 218 -8.19 -8.50 28.05
CA ALA A 218 -7.02 -8.70 28.89
C ALA A 218 -7.46 -9.04 30.32
N ASN A 219 -6.73 -9.97 30.94
CA ASN A 219 -7.00 -10.37 32.31
C ASN A 219 -5.71 -10.69 33.08
N LYS A 220 -5.69 -10.27 34.33
CA LYS A 220 -4.70 -10.69 35.32
C LYS A 220 -5.27 -11.86 36.09
N PHE A 221 -4.75 -13.06 35.84
CA PHE A 221 -5.22 -14.30 36.47
C PHE A 221 -4.64 -14.50 37.88
N SER A 222 -3.45 -13.95 38.11
CA SER A 222 -2.78 -13.88 39.41
C SER A 222 -1.77 -12.75 39.42
N ASP A 223 -1.13 -12.47 40.57
CA ASP A 223 -0.06 -11.46 40.63
C ASP A 223 1.15 -11.81 39.76
N LYS A 224 1.26 -13.09 39.35
CA LYS A 224 2.36 -13.56 38.53
C LYS A 224 1.99 -13.83 37.06
N PHE A 225 0.71 -13.89 36.71
CA PHE A 225 0.31 -14.26 35.35
C PHE A 225 -0.83 -13.40 34.83
N ALA A 226 -0.62 -12.83 33.67
CA ALA A 226 -1.61 -12.09 32.90
C ALA A 226 -1.54 -12.42 31.42
N ALA A 227 -2.63 -12.22 30.69
CA ALA A 227 -2.68 -12.43 29.26
C ALA A 227 -3.60 -11.43 28.59
N LYS A 228 -3.34 -11.17 27.31
CA LYS A 228 -4.22 -10.38 26.45
C LYS A 228 -4.35 -10.99 25.07
N ILE A 229 -5.47 -10.69 24.43
CA ILE A 229 -5.73 -10.92 23.02
C ILE A 229 -6.36 -9.68 22.40
N THR A 230 -5.93 -9.34 21.20
CA THR A 230 -6.58 -8.31 20.38
C THR A 230 -6.86 -8.84 18.99
N VAL A 231 -7.96 -8.39 18.41
CA VAL A 231 -8.36 -8.69 17.02
C VAL A 231 -8.88 -7.42 16.39
N SER A 232 -8.50 -7.14 15.15
CA SER A 232 -9.13 -6.07 14.36
C SER A 232 -9.29 -6.49 12.91
N TYR A 233 -10.33 -5.95 12.29
CA TYR A 233 -10.62 -6.13 10.88
C TYR A 233 -11.14 -4.83 10.28
N LYS A 234 -10.52 -4.40 9.18
CA LYS A 234 -10.96 -3.25 8.40
C LYS A 234 -11.19 -3.67 6.96
N ARG A 235 -12.17 -3.04 6.31
CA ARG A 235 -12.42 -3.22 4.88
C ARG A 235 -13.02 -1.97 4.27
N GLY A 236 -12.59 -1.63 3.09
CA GLY A 236 -13.12 -0.55 2.27
C GLY A 236 -12.77 -0.76 0.80
N THR A 237 -13.24 0.14 -0.06
CA THR A 237 -12.86 0.20 -1.47
C THR A 237 -11.82 1.29 -1.65
N ASP A 238 -10.67 0.92 -2.18
CA ASP A 238 -9.57 1.83 -2.48
C ASP A 238 -9.89 2.65 -3.74
N TRP A 239 -9.04 3.61 -4.04
CA TRP A 239 -9.20 4.52 -5.14
C TRP A 239 -9.06 3.80 -6.50
N HIS A 240 -10.07 3.97 -7.36
CA HIS A 240 -10.04 3.53 -8.75
C HIS A 240 -9.30 4.55 -9.61
N ALA A 241 -8.20 4.15 -10.20
CA ALA A 241 -7.46 4.97 -11.13
C ALA A 241 -8.09 4.85 -12.54
N VAL A 242 -8.49 5.99 -13.10
CA VAL A 242 -9.21 6.08 -14.38
C VAL A 242 -8.69 7.22 -15.25
N ASP A 243 -7.41 7.50 -15.15
CA ASP A 243 -6.74 8.45 -16.04
C ASP A 243 -6.32 7.73 -17.34
N TYR A 244 -7.02 8.02 -18.41
CA TYR A 244 -6.78 7.42 -19.72
C TYR A 244 -6.11 8.39 -20.70
N ARG A 245 -5.53 9.49 -20.19
CA ARG A 245 -4.73 10.38 -21.02
C ARG A 245 -3.46 9.67 -21.48
N ASP A 246 -2.96 10.08 -22.64
CA ASP A 246 -1.69 9.60 -23.17
C ASP A 246 -0.52 10.07 -22.28
N VAL A 247 0.35 9.16 -21.82
CA VAL A 247 1.54 9.48 -21.01
C VAL A 247 2.44 10.51 -21.68
N ASN A 248 2.50 10.49 -23.02
CA ASN A 248 3.32 11.42 -23.79
C ASN A 248 2.75 12.85 -23.84
N GLY A 249 1.63 13.12 -23.15
CA GLY A 249 1.04 14.45 -23.06
C GLY A 249 0.44 14.96 -24.36
N LEU A 250 0.12 14.06 -25.28
CA LEU A 250 -0.31 14.36 -26.64
C LEU A 250 -1.84 14.37 -26.78
N ASP A 251 -2.55 14.77 -25.74
CA ASP A 251 -3.97 15.10 -25.83
C ASP A 251 -4.14 16.21 -26.89
N GLY A 252 -4.90 15.93 -27.95
CA GLY A 252 -5.07 16.87 -29.07
C GLY A 252 -4.02 16.73 -30.17
N ARG A 253 -3.42 15.58 -30.36
CA ARG A 253 -2.54 15.30 -31.51
C ARG A 253 -3.24 15.55 -32.84
N TYR A 254 -2.52 16.16 -33.75
CA TYR A 254 -2.93 16.25 -35.12
C TYR A 254 -2.22 15.21 -35.96
N VAL A 255 -2.97 14.46 -36.74
CA VAL A 255 -2.40 13.60 -37.77
C VAL A 255 -2.04 14.49 -38.95
N ASP A 256 -0.74 14.54 -39.30
CA ASP A 256 -0.19 15.43 -40.36
C ASP A 256 -0.53 16.94 -40.25
N GLY A 257 -0.91 17.38 -39.05
CA GLY A 257 -1.27 18.78 -38.76
C GLY A 257 -2.68 19.16 -39.20
N SER A 258 -3.51 18.26 -39.72
CA SER A 258 -4.81 18.56 -40.32
C SER A 258 -6.02 17.95 -39.57
N VAL A 259 -5.84 16.89 -38.80
CA VAL A 259 -6.93 16.16 -38.11
C VAL A 259 -6.62 16.03 -36.63
N GLU A 260 -7.47 16.60 -35.79
CA GLU A 260 -7.43 16.41 -34.34
C GLU A 260 -8.05 15.06 -33.98
N ALA A 261 -7.30 14.19 -33.30
CA ALA A 261 -7.86 12.97 -32.76
C ALA A 261 -8.76 13.29 -31.56
N GLN A 262 -10.01 12.88 -31.64
CA GLN A 262 -11.01 13.11 -30.58
C GLN A 262 -10.79 12.18 -29.39
N ASN A 263 -10.13 11.04 -29.59
CA ASN A 263 -9.83 10.04 -28.57
C ASN A 263 -8.34 9.63 -28.65
N PRO A 264 -7.54 9.81 -27.59
CA PRO A 264 -6.14 9.39 -27.58
C PRO A 264 -5.92 7.92 -27.99
N ARG A 265 -6.87 7.05 -27.69
CA ARG A 265 -6.84 5.63 -28.05
C ARG A 265 -6.92 5.34 -29.56
N ASP A 266 -7.26 6.31 -30.37
CA ASP A 266 -7.31 6.15 -31.82
C ASP A 266 -5.91 6.13 -32.43
N PHE A 267 -4.91 6.65 -31.71
CA PHE A 267 -3.53 6.58 -32.17
C PHE A 267 -2.90 5.20 -31.94
N PRO A 268 -2.10 4.72 -32.91
CA PRO A 268 -1.47 3.41 -32.81
C PRO A 268 -0.45 3.31 -31.66
N ASP A 269 0.20 4.41 -31.27
CA ASP A 269 1.23 4.51 -30.24
C ASP A 269 0.68 5.00 -28.89
N TYR A 270 -0.63 4.98 -28.69
CA TYR A 270 -1.27 5.36 -27.43
C TYR A 270 -0.71 4.56 -26.27
N ASP A 271 -0.33 5.27 -25.18
CA ASP A 271 0.18 4.75 -23.91
C ASP A 271 -0.60 5.47 -22.80
N GLY A 272 -1.56 4.78 -22.21
CA GLY A 272 -2.49 5.38 -21.24
C GLY A 272 -1.97 5.34 -19.81
N VAL A 273 -2.10 6.44 -19.06
CA VAL A 273 -1.62 6.55 -17.66
C VAL A 273 -2.09 5.40 -16.77
N ASN A 274 -3.37 5.02 -16.84
CA ASN A 274 -3.93 3.89 -16.08
C ASN A 274 -4.46 2.78 -17.00
N VAL A 275 -3.73 2.54 -18.09
CA VAL A 275 -3.88 1.39 -18.99
C VAL A 275 -2.60 0.59 -18.91
N TYR A 276 -2.69 -0.71 -18.78
CA TYR A 276 -1.52 -1.57 -18.58
C TYR A 276 -1.52 -2.71 -19.57
N GLY A 277 -0.32 -3.07 -20.05
CA GLY A 277 -0.16 -4.08 -21.09
C GLY A 277 -0.36 -3.51 -22.49
N ASP A 278 -0.55 -2.22 -22.63
CA ASP A 278 -0.33 -1.46 -23.85
C ASP A 278 1.18 -1.41 -24.17
N ILE A 279 1.99 -1.69 -23.19
CA ILE A 279 3.44 -1.88 -23.18
C ILE A 279 4.20 -0.74 -23.84
N GLY A 280 4.86 0.07 -23.02
CA GLY A 280 5.88 1.02 -23.43
C GLY A 280 7.14 0.39 -24.07
N GLN A 281 7.03 -0.72 -24.74
CA GLN A 281 7.98 -1.21 -25.72
C GLN A 281 7.39 -0.87 -27.09
N ASN A 282 7.63 0.36 -27.47
CA ASN A 282 7.32 0.87 -28.78
C ASN A 282 7.72 -0.12 -29.87
N PHE A 283 6.76 -0.91 -30.33
CA PHE A 283 7.02 -1.84 -31.43
C PHE A 283 7.05 -1.05 -32.73
N ASP A 284 8.26 -0.88 -33.28
CA ASP A 284 8.41 -0.30 -34.62
C ASP A 284 7.71 -1.17 -35.64
N MET A 285 6.70 -0.62 -36.31
CA MET A 285 5.90 -1.33 -37.28
C MET A 285 6.73 -2.00 -38.37
N THR A 286 7.81 -1.37 -38.79
CA THR A 286 8.67 -1.88 -39.85
C THR A 286 9.43 -3.10 -39.40
N GLN A 287 10.01 -3.03 -38.17
CA GLN A 287 10.73 -4.16 -37.60
C GLN A 287 9.79 -5.33 -37.33
N VAL A 288 8.60 -5.05 -36.76
CA VAL A 288 7.59 -6.10 -36.51
C VAL A 288 7.11 -6.72 -37.84
N PHE A 289 6.82 -5.92 -38.83
CA PHE A 289 6.40 -6.41 -40.12
C PHE A 289 7.48 -7.27 -40.79
N ALA A 290 8.70 -6.75 -40.89
CA ALA A 290 9.82 -7.43 -41.51
C ALA A 290 10.27 -8.70 -40.76
N GLY A 291 10.26 -8.65 -39.41
CA GLY A 291 10.74 -9.74 -38.55
C GLY A 291 9.71 -10.82 -38.24
N LEU A 292 8.43 -10.50 -38.19
CA LEU A 292 7.37 -11.43 -37.75
C LEU A 292 6.33 -11.74 -38.84
N VAL A 293 5.80 -10.68 -39.45
CA VAL A 293 4.64 -10.84 -40.37
C VAL A 293 5.07 -11.35 -41.73
N LEU A 294 6.07 -10.76 -42.32
CA LEU A 294 6.54 -11.12 -43.64
C LEU A 294 7.08 -12.55 -43.72
N PRO A 295 7.92 -13.05 -42.79
CA PRO A 295 8.34 -14.45 -42.79
C PRO A 295 7.16 -15.41 -42.67
N ALA A 296 6.14 -15.09 -41.89
CA ALA A 296 4.93 -15.90 -41.77
C ALA A 296 4.12 -15.94 -43.05
N LEU A 297 4.02 -14.82 -43.78
CA LEU A 297 3.34 -14.73 -45.08
C LEU A 297 4.08 -15.50 -46.18
N VAL A 298 5.39 -15.57 -46.13
CA VAL A 298 6.20 -16.41 -47.02
C VAL A 298 6.03 -17.89 -46.65
N ALA A 299 6.08 -18.22 -45.34
CA ALA A 299 5.97 -19.60 -44.89
C ALA A 299 4.61 -20.23 -45.16
N ASN A 300 3.52 -19.46 -45.14
CA ASN A 300 2.17 -19.92 -45.42
C ASN A 300 1.82 -19.90 -46.94
N GLY A 301 2.77 -19.48 -47.78
CA GLY A 301 2.60 -19.44 -49.23
C GLY A 301 1.83 -18.25 -49.79
N THR A 302 1.52 -17.23 -48.93
CA THR A 302 0.89 -15.97 -49.38
C THR A 302 1.81 -15.17 -50.30
N PHE A 303 3.12 -15.20 -50.01
CA PHE A 303 4.17 -14.64 -50.84
C PHE A 303 5.22 -15.70 -51.19
N THR A 304 5.77 -15.62 -52.41
CA THR A 304 7.04 -16.29 -52.69
C THR A 304 8.19 -15.56 -51.99
N PRO A 305 9.33 -16.18 -51.70
CA PRO A 305 10.49 -15.54 -51.13
C PRO A 305 10.96 -14.27 -51.88
N ALA A 306 10.86 -14.32 -53.24
CA ALA A 306 11.22 -13.17 -54.07
C ALA A 306 10.23 -11.99 -53.91
N GLN A 307 8.93 -12.27 -53.86
CA GLN A 307 7.89 -11.26 -53.59
C GLN A 307 8.03 -10.70 -52.18
N GLY A 308 8.36 -11.53 -51.19
CA GLY A 308 8.64 -11.09 -49.82
C GLY A 308 9.80 -10.12 -49.74
N GLY A 309 10.90 -10.43 -50.45
CA GLY A 309 12.06 -9.55 -50.55
C GLY A 309 11.77 -8.19 -51.22
N GLN A 310 11.00 -8.22 -52.31
CA GLN A 310 10.56 -7.00 -53.00
C GLN A 310 9.64 -6.15 -52.10
N PHE A 311 8.71 -6.81 -51.43
CA PHE A 311 7.79 -6.12 -50.51
C PHE A 311 8.53 -5.53 -49.31
N ALA A 312 9.52 -6.22 -48.74
CA ALA A 312 10.35 -5.69 -47.66
C ALA A 312 11.15 -4.46 -48.09
N ALA A 313 11.67 -4.42 -49.31
CA ALA A 313 12.40 -3.28 -49.86
C ALA A 313 11.47 -2.05 -50.05
N ILE A 314 10.29 -2.28 -50.62
CA ILE A 314 9.27 -1.24 -50.78
C ILE A 314 8.82 -0.74 -49.41
N PHE A 315 8.53 -1.61 -48.47
CA PHE A 315 8.08 -1.29 -47.12
C PHE A 315 9.12 -0.50 -46.35
N GLY A 316 10.40 -0.84 -46.49
CA GLY A 316 11.50 -0.09 -45.87
C GLY A 316 11.65 1.35 -46.42
N GLN A 317 11.29 1.60 -47.67
CA GLN A 317 11.29 2.95 -48.26
C GLN A 317 10.05 3.77 -47.88
N MET A 318 8.92 3.12 -47.56
CA MET A 318 7.64 3.73 -47.20
C MET A 318 7.53 4.06 -45.70
N ASN A 319 8.61 3.92 -44.98
CA ASN A 319 8.62 3.64 -43.55
C ASN A 319 8.06 4.74 -42.66
N THR A 320 8.32 6.02 -42.91
CA THR A 320 7.96 7.10 -42.03
C THR A 320 6.65 7.78 -42.38
N ASP A 321 6.31 7.82 -43.67
CA ASP A 321 5.15 8.58 -44.13
C ASP A 321 3.89 7.73 -44.33
N PHE A 322 4.03 6.41 -44.51
CA PHE A 322 2.91 5.52 -44.79
C PHE A 322 2.05 5.22 -43.56
N PHE A 323 2.65 5.07 -42.38
CA PHE A 323 1.92 4.69 -41.18
C PHE A 323 1.55 5.87 -40.28
N GLY A 324 2.07 7.08 -40.53
CA GLY A 324 1.86 8.26 -39.69
C GLY A 324 2.53 8.16 -38.31
N SER A 325 2.76 6.93 -37.83
CA SER A 325 3.58 6.57 -36.67
C SER A 325 4.31 5.29 -36.97
N THR A 326 5.59 5.21 -36.63
CA THR A 326 6.40 3.98 -36.75
C THR A 326 6.16 3.02 -35.60
N VAL A 327 5.40 3.45 -34.58
CA VAL A 327 5.19 2.73 -33.33
C VAL A 327 3.74 2.29 -33.24
N ILE A 328 3.53 1.02 -32.87
CA ILE A 328 2.23 0.49 -32.47
C ILE A 328 2.32 -0.16 -31.10
N ASN A 329 1.37 0.18 -30.24
CA ASN A 329 1.20 -0.40 -28.93
C ASN A 329 -0.01 -1.34 -28.90
N LEU A 330 -0.03 -2.29 -27.98
CA LEU A 330 -1.21 -3.08 -27.69
C LEU A 330 -2.30 -2.18 -27.10
N SER A 331 -3.55 -2.63 -27.12
CA SER A 331 -4.65 -1.86 -26.51
C SER A 331 -4.63 -1.86 -25.00
N GLY A 332 -3.95 -2.82 -24.38
CA GLY A 332 -3.86 -2.95 -22.92
C GLY A 332 -5.20 -3.15 -22.22
N TYR A 333 -5.18 -3.10 -20.90
CA TYR A 333 -6.32 -3.24 -20.01
C TYR A 333 -6.39 -2.06 -19.05
N ASN A 334 -7.59 -1.59 -18.74
CA ASN A 334 -7.74 -0.59 -17.69
C ASN A 334 -7.37 -1.19 -16.34
N GLU A 335 -6.87 -0.37 -15.42
CA GLU A 335 -6.52 -0.85 -14.07
C GLU A 335 -7.69 -1.55 -13.38
N VAL A 336 -8.88 -1.02 -13.49
CA VAL A 336 -10.10 -1.59 -12.88
C VAL A 336 -10.47 -2.99 -13.40
N ASP A 337 -9.92 -3.41 -14.54
CA ASP A 337 -10.06 -4.77 -15.08
C ASP A 337 -9.02 -5.73 -14.51
N LEU A 338 -7.91 -5.22 -13.99
CA LEU A 338 -6.75 -5.98 -13.51
C LEU A 338 -6.77 -6.17 -11.98
N VAL A 339 -7.34 -5.23 -11.22
CA VAL A 339 -7.37 -5.27 -9.74
C VAL A 339 -8.78 -5.05 -9.21
N ASP A 340 -9.08 -5.62 -8.04
CA ASP A 340 -10.40 -5.51 -7.41
C ASP A 340 -10.56 -4.28 -6.51
N ASN A 341 -9.51 -3.51 -6.30
CA ASN A 341 -9.43 -2.31 -5.46
C ASN A 341 -10.01 -2.47 -4.04
N ILE A 342 -10.13 -3.70 -3.56
CA ILE A 342 -10.62 -3.95 -2.20
C ILE A 342 -9.44 -3.88 -1.25
N ALA A 343 -9.45 -2.86 -0.39
CA ALA A 343 -8.55 -2.76 0.73
C ALA A 343 -9.13 -3.49 1.95
N SER A 344 -8.32 -4.28 2.63
CA SER A 344 -8.69 -4.93 3.88
C SER A 344 -7.46 -5.20 4.74
N THR A 345 -7.65 -5.23 6.06
CA THR A 345 -6.61 -5.65 6.99
C THR A 345 -7.22 -6.47 8.12
N PHE A 346 -6.56 -7.56 8.47
CA PHE A 346 -6.83 -8.37 9.65
C PHE A 346 -5.59 -8.38 10.51
N LYS A 347 -5.75 -8.10 11.81
CA LYS A 347 -4.65 -8.12 12.78
C LYS A 347 -5.08 -8.89 14.03
N THR A 348 -4.17 -9.66 14.57
CA THR A 348 -4.32 -10.27 15.90
C THR A 348 -3.03 -10.19 16.67
N ASP A 349 -3.12 -9.98 17.97
CA ASP A 349 -2.00 -9.96 18.90
C ASP A 349 -2.37 -10.77 20.14
N ILE A 350 -1.52 -11.68 20.52
CA ILE A 350 -1.65 -12.51 21.73
C ILE A 350 -0.40 -12.29 22.57
N SER A 351 -0.58 -11.93 23.84
CA SER A 351 0.52 -11.79 24.80
C SER A 351 0.25 -12.59 26.06
N LEU A 352 1.26 -13.34 26.49
CA LEU A 352 1.32 -14.03 27.77
C LEU A 352 2.43 -13.40 28.59
N ASN A 353 2.10 -12.91 29.76
CA ASN A 353 2.99 -12.15 30.63
C ASN A 353 3.14 -12.88 31.96
N TYR A 354 4.37 -13.17 32.36
CA TYR A 354 4.69 -13.85 33.61
C TYR A 354 5.70 -13.06 34.43
N LYS A 355 5.40 -12.78 35.68
CA LYS A 355 6.27 -12.12 36.66
C LYS A 355 6.92 -13.16 37.58
N PRO A 356 8.16 -13.60 37.32
CA PRO A 356 8.92 -14.45 38.25
C PRO A 356 9.08 -13.82 39.63
N THR A 357 9.40 -12.53 39.66
CA THR A 357 9.51 -11.68 40.84
C THR A 357 8.70 -10.40 40.63
N GLU A 358 8.56 -9.55 41.63
CA GLU A 358 7.86 -8.26 41.53
C GLU A 358 8.53 -7.33 40.51
N ASP A 359 9.86 -7.40 40.39
CA ASP A 359 10.68 -6.54 39.54
C ASP A 359 11.07 -7.16 38.19
N SER A 360 10.53 -8.34 37.85
CA SER A 360 10.89 -9.00 36.60
C SER A 360 9.67 -9.52 35.86
N GLU A 361 9.71 -9.47 34.51
CA GLU A 361 8.64 -9.92 33.64
C GLU A 361 9.20 -10.69 32.43
N ILE A 362 8.58 -11.82 32.13
CA ILE A 362 8.78 -12.58 30.89
C ILE A 362 7.55 -12.38 30.02
N ILE A 363 7.74 -11.97 28.78
CA ILE A 363 6.68 -11.70 27.81
C ILE A 363 6.86 -12.64 26.61
N LEU A 364 5.83 -13.44 26.34
CA LEU A 364 5.67 -14.17 25.09
C LEU A 364 4.61 -13.46 24.27
N ASN A 365 4.97 -12.98 23.09
CA ASN A 365 4.06 -12.22 22.24
C ASN A 365 4.06 -12.75 20.81
N SER A 366 2.89 -12.82 20.20
CA SER A 366 2.69 -13.22 18.82
C SER A 366 1.73 -12.24 18.14
N LYS A 367 2.23 -11.53 17.12
CA LYS A 367 1.46 -10.61 16.27
C LYS A 367 1.35 -11.21 14.88
N ILE A 368 0.14 -11.24 14.34
CA ILE A 368 -0.13 -11.74 13.00
C ILE A 368 -0.99 -10.69 12.28
N GLY A 369 -0.52 -10.22 11.16
CA GLY A 369 -1.25 -9.30 10.30
C GLY A 369 -1.34 -9.84 8.88
N GLN A 370 -2.48 -9.62 8.21
CA GLN A 370 -2.69 -9.89 6.80
C GLN A 370 -3.51 -8.77 6.19
N GLY A 371 -3.14 -8.32 4.99
CA GLY A 371 -3.84 -7.22 4.35
C GLY A 371 -3.86 -7.26 2.84
N ASN A 372 -4.78 -6.48 2.29
CA ASN A 372 -4.90 -6.18 0.87
C ASN A 372 -4.96 -4.66 0.73
N THR A 373 -4.18 -4.09 -0.17
CA THR A 373 -4.22 -2.66 -0.48
C THR A 373 -3.46 -2.37 -1.75
N MET A 374 -3.82 -1.31 -2.46
CA MET A 374 -2.98 -0.78 -3.51
C MET A 374 -1.78 -0.05 -2.89
N LEU A 375 -0.62 -0.20 -3.49
CA LEU A 375 0.54 0.63 -3.24
C LEU A 375 0.71 1.56 -4.45
N HIS A 376 0.26 2.80 -4.27
CA HIS A 376 0.39 3.87 -5.26
C HIS A 376 1.78 4.52 -5.13
N ALA A 377 2.74 4.02 -5.88
CA ALA A 377 4.10 4.51 -5.93
C ALA A 377 4.53 4.76 -7.39
N THR A 378 5.82 4.78 -7.68
CA THR A 378 6.32 4.88 -9.07
C THR A 378 5.74 3.75 -9.94
N ASN A 379 5.72 2.54 -9.40
CA ASN A 379 4.98 1.42 -9.95
C ASN A 379 3.72 1.21 -9.10
N ARG A 380 2.67 0.72 -9.74
CA ARG A 380 1.44 0.35 -9.04
C ARG A 380 1.50 -1.13 -8.69
N ASN A 381 1.47 -1.41 -7.39
CA ASN A 381 1.51 -2.76 -6.90
C ASN A 381 0.24 -3.06 -6.11
N MET A 382 -0.37 -4.21 -6.37
CA MET A 382 -1.44 -4.73 -5.52
C MET A 382 -0.84 -5.64 -4.47
N LEU A 383 -0.78 -5.20 -3.23
CA LEU A 383 -0.51 -6.08 -2.09
C LEU A 383 -1.76 -6.93 -1.86
N LYS A 384 -1.67 -8.23 -2.14
CA LYS A 384 -2.81 -9.16 -2.05
C LYS A 384 -2.47 -10.31 -1.12
N ASN A 385 -3.26 -10.44 -0.04
CA ASN A 385 -2.99 -11.42 1.03
C ASN A 385 -1.57 -11.28 1.62
N PHE A 386 -1.06 -10.04 1.59
CA PHE A 386 0.25 -9.74 2.16
C PHE A 386 0.23 -9.94 3.66
N GLY A 387 1.17 -10.72 4.20
CA GLY A 387 1.20 -11.12 5.59
C GLY A 387 2.53 -10.84 6.27
N LEU A 388 2.47 -10.43 7.53
CA LEU A 388 3.62 -10.32 8.44
C LEU A 388 3.26 -10.97 9.77
N GLN A 389 4.14 -11.84 10.22
CA GLN A 389 4.05 -12.47 11.54
C GLN A 389 5.28 -12.10 12.35
N GLN A 390 5.08 -11.75 13.60
CA GLN A 390 6.15 -11.43 14.53
C GLN A 390 5.96 -12.22 15.83
N HIS A 391 7.00 -12.90 16.26
CA HIS A 391 7.00 -13.73 17.48
C HIS A 391 8.15 -13.28 18.36
N LYS A 392 7.85 -12.92 19.61
CA LYS A 392 8.80 -12.37 20.58
C LYS A 392 8.81 -13.15 21.87
N ILE A 393 10.01 -13.35 22.40
CA ILE A 393 10.25 -13.64 23.82
C ILE A 393 11.11 -12.52 24.39
N GLU A 394 10.70 -11.98 25.51
CA GLU A 394 11.38 -10.88 26.17
C GLU A 394 11.46 -11.13 27.66
N TYR A 395 12.60 -10.82 28.27
CA TYR A 395 12.81 -10.76 29.70
C TYR A 395 13.18 -9.35 30.09
N ASN A 396 12.44 -8.80 31.03
CA ASN A 396 12.68 -7.46 31.57
C ASN A 396 12.87 -7.54 33.09
N ASN A 397 13.87 -6.84 33.59
CA ASN A 397 13.93 -6.44 34.98
C ASN A 397 14.44 -4.98 35.08
N LYS A 398 14.65 -4.48 36.30
CA LYS A 398 15.09 -3.08 36.53
C LYS A 398 16.27 -2.66 35.65
N ASN A 399 17.26 -3.54 35.44
CA ASN A 399 18.53 -3.21 34.81
C ASN A 399 18.79 -3.97 33.51
N LEU A 400 18.11 -5.08 33.24
CA LEU A 400 18.37 -5.95 32.11
C LEU A 400 17.11 -6.13 31.26
N ASN A 401 17.24 -5.84 29.96
CA ASN A 401 16.27 -6.22 28.93
C ASN A 401 16.95 -7.18 27.95
N LEU A 402 16.37 -8.36 27.83
CA LEU A 402 16.78 -9.35 26.82
C LEU A 402 15.59 -9.60 25.91
N ARG A 403 15.75 -9.44 24.61
CA ARG A 403 14.69 -9.66 23.63
C ARG A 403 15.19 -10.49 22.47
N TYR A 404 14.44 -11.50 22.11
CA TYR A 404 14.56 -12.19 20.83
C TYR A 404 13.23 -12.11 20.10
N TYR A 405 13.26 -11.77 18.82
CA TYR A 405 12.07 -11.85 17.98
C TYR A 405 12.39 -12.30 16.55
N ALA A 406 11.40 -12.94 15.95
CA ALA A 406 11.41 -13.35 14.55
C ALA A 406 10.30 -12.60 13.79
N SER A 407 10.62 -12.05 12.63
CA SER A 407 9.66 -11.48 11.68
C SER A 407 9.63 -12.37 10.44
N ILE A 408 8.43 -12.77 10.03
CA ILE A 408 8.19 -13.67 8.90
C ILE A 408 7.24 -12.97 7.95
N GLU A 409 7.73 -12.65 6.77
CA GLU A 409 6.96 -12.06 5.68
C GLU A 409 6.44 -13.14 4.74
N ASN A 410 5.26 -12.90 4.19
CA ASN A 410 4.71 -13.65 3.06
C ASN A 410 4.00 -12.65 2.13
N SER A 411 4.53 -12.47 0.94
CA SER A 411 3.96 -11.56 -0.05
C SER A 411 2.57 -12.00 -0.57
N GLY A 412 2.14 -13.23 -0.30
CA GLY A 412 0.84 -13.74 -0.76
C GLY A 412 0.75 -13.78 -2.27
N ASN A 413 -0.25 -13.08 -2.80
CA ASN A 413 -0.48 -12.90 -4.24
C ASN A 413 -0.17 -11.45 -4.68
N THR A 414 0.77 -10.79 -4.01
CA THR A 414 1.23 -9.45 -4.36
C THR A 414 1.80 -9.43 -5.76
N HIS A 415 1.45 -8.41 -6.55
CA HIS A 415 1.89 -8.33 -7.94
C HIS A 415 2.03 -6.89 -8.43
N ASP A 416 2.88 -6.71 -9.43
CA ASP A 416 2.99 -5.48 -10.20
C ASP A 416 1.88 -5.42 -11.24
N VAL A 417 1.10 -4.34 -11.25
CA VAL A 417 -0.08 -4.18 -12.12
C VAL A 417 0.33 -4.00 -13.57
N SER A 418 1.46 -3.32 -13.83
CA SER A 418 1.98 -3.12 -15.18
C SER A 418 2.46 -4.43 -15.78
N ALA A 419 3.21 -5.21 -15.00
CA ALA A 419 3.63 -6.55 -15.41
C ALA A 419 2.43 -7.48 -15.66
N LEU A 420 1.40 -7.40 -14.77
CA LEU A 420 0.18 -8.18 -14.95
C LEU A 420 -0.54 -7.82 -16.24
N GLY A 421 -0.74 -6.54 -16.53
CA GLY A 421 -1.34 -6.08 -17.79
C GLY A 421 -0.58 -6.58 -19.01
N ALA A 422 0.76 -6.51 -18.96
CA ALA A 422 1.63 -6.99 -20.02
C ALA A 422 1.49 -8.52 -20.23
N VAL A 423 1.54 -9.30 -19.15
CA VAL A 423 1.33 -10.77 -19.21
C VAL A 423 -0.04 -11.10 -19.80
N MET A 424 -1.10 -10.40 -19.37
CA MET A 424 -2.46 -10.63 -19.89
C MET A 424 -2.58 -10.25 -21.37
N GLY A 425 -1.90 -9.19 -21.81
CA GLY A 425 -1.83 -8.81 -23.22
C GLY A 425 -1.13 -9.85 -24.08
N ILE A 426 -0.07 -10.48 -23.55
CA ILE A 426 0.69 -11.53 -24.26
C ILE A 426 -0.02 -12.89 -24.23
N ALA A 427 -0.77 -13.18 -23.16
CA ALA A 427 -1.43 -14.48 -22.97
C ALA A 427 -2.57 -14.79 -23.95
N GLN A 428 -2.88 -13.87 -24.86
CA GLN A 428 -3.87 -14.10 -25.92
C GLN A 428 -3.44 -15.20 -26.91
N PRO A 429 -4.38 -15.82 -27.66
CA PRO A 429 -4.07 -16.84 -28.63
C PRO A 429 -3.08 -16.36 -29.70
N GLY A 430 -1.96 -17.05 -29.82
CA GLY A 430 -0.86 -16.71 -30.72
C GLY A 430 0.15 -15.69 -30.18
N GLY A 431 -0.04 -15.23 -28.93
CA GLY A 431 0.86 -14.26 -28.28
C GLY A 431 0.99 -12.96 -29.07
N LEU A 432 2.11 -12.27 -28.91
CA LEU A 432 2.41 -11.02 -29.62
C LEU A 432 2.39 -11.23 -31.16
N ASN A 433 2.94 -12.34 -31.64
CA ASN A 433 2.96 -12.63 -33.07
C ASN A 433 1.53 -12.75 -33.64
N GLY A 434 0.63 -13.40 -32.90
CA GLY A 434 -0.77 -13.50 -33.26
C GLY A 434 -1.49 -12.16 -33.26
N TYR A 435 -1.19 -11.28 -32.27
CA TYR A 435 -1.71 -9.92 -32.21
C TYR A 435 -1.31 -9.11 -33.45
N PHE A 436 -0.01 -9.02 -33.71
CA PHE A 436 0.51 -8.24 -34.85
C PHE A 436 0.09 -8.77 -36.19
N ALA A 437 0.05 -10.09 -36.36
CA ALA A 437 -0.44 -10.69 -37.62
C ALA A 437 -1.88 -10.26 -37.93
N LYS A 438 -2.76 -10.23 -36.92
CA LYS A 438 -4.14 -9.75 -37.06
C LYS A 438 -4.24 -8.26 -37.26
N TYR A 439 -3.42 -7.51 -36.52
CA TYR A 439 -3.33 -6.04 -36.69
C TYR A 439 -3.02 -5.69 -38.14
N PHE A 440 -1.97 -6.26 -38.70
CA PHE A 440 -1.57 -6.04 -40.09
C PHE A 440 -2.62 -6.52 -41.08
N ASN A 441 -3.25 -7.68 -40.83
CA ASN A 441 -4.34 -8.15 -41.68
C ASN A 441 -5.52 -7.16 -41.70
N GLY A 442 -5.89 -6.63 -40.54
CA GLY A 442 -6.95 -5.60 -40.44
C GLY A 442 -6.55 -4.30 -41.10
N TYR A 443 -5.33 -3.83 -40.83
CA TYR A 443 -4.78 -2.61 -41.40
C TYR A 443 -4.74 -2.66 -42.94
N PHE A 444 -4.07 -3.66 -43.49
CA PHE A 444 -3.96 -3.83 -44.94
C PHE A 444 -5.28 -4.21 -45.59
N GLY A 445 -6.16 -4.88 -44.87
CA GLY A 445 -7.50 -5.21 -45.37
C GLY A 445 -8.40 -4.00 -45.51
N ALA A 446 -8.17 -2.94 -44.73
CA ALA A 446 -8.93 -1.70 -44.82
C ALA A 446 -8.45 -0.75 -45.92
N LEU A 447 -7.15 -0.76 -46.26
CA LEU A 447 -6.55 0.17 -47.20
C LEU A 447 -7.24 0.22 -48.58
N PRO A 448 -7.61 -0.91 -49.23
CA PRO A 448 -8.27 -0.87 -50.53
C PRO A 448 -9.58 -0.06 -50.49
N TYR A 449 -10.38 -0.20 -49.43
CA TYR A 449 -11.66 0.49 -49.27
C TYR A 449 -11.49 1.97 -48.92
N LEU A 450 -10.35 2.36 -48.36
CA LEU A 450 -10.03 3.76 -48.04
C LEU A 450 -9.50 4.51 -49.29
N ILE A 451 -8.90 3.79 -50.23
CA ILE A 451 -8.35 4.37 -51.46
C ILE A 451 -9.42 4.38 -52.58
N ASP A 452 -10.19 3.28 -52.71
CA ASP A 452 -11.21 3.10 -53.73
C ASP A 452 -12.47 2.45 -53.15
N PRO A 453 -13.66 3.05 -53.23
CA PRO A 453 -14.90 2.42 -52.71
C PRO A 453 -15.30 1.12 -53.42
N ASN A 454 -14.69 0.78 -54.57
CA ASN A 454 -14.90 -0.46 -55.29
C ASN A 454 -13.60 -1.23 -55.54
N PRO A 455 -12.82 -1.60 -54.55
CA PRO A 455 -11.49 -2.16 -54.72
C PRO A 455 -11.52 -3.60 -55.23
N ILE A 456 -10.50 -3.93 -55.98
CA ILE A 456 -10.15 -5.34 -56.28
C ILE A 456 -9.45 -5.88 -55.02
N VAL A 457 -10.14 -6.71 -54.22
CA VAL A 457 -9.73 -7.10 -52.87
C VAL A 457 -8.58 -8.09 -52.85
N GLY A 458 -7.54 -7.82 -52.03
CA GLY A 458 -6.49 -8.76 -51.59
C GLY A 458 -5.12 -8.10 -51.41
N PHE A 459 -4.24 -8.73 -50.58
CA PHE A 459 -2.83 -8.32 -50.41
C PHE A 459 -2.08 -8.25 -51.78
N GLY A 460 -2.48 -9.04 -52.75
CA GLY A 460 -1.99 -8.96 -54.12
C GLY A 460 -2.29 -7.63 -54.80
N THR A 461 -3.29 -6.91 -54.35
CA THR A 461 -3.71 -5.64 -54.93
C THR A 461 -2.74 -4.51 -54.58
N MET A 462 -2.17 -4.49 -53.37
CA MET A 462 -1.16 -3.47 -52.98
C MET A 462 0.11 -3.66 -53.81
N ALA A 463 0.55 -4.90 -54.03
CA ALA A 463 1.66 -5.20 -54.94
C ALA A 463 1.34 -4.80 -56.38
N ALA A 464 0.08 -4.93 -56.82
CA ALA A 464 -0.37 -4.53 -58.15
C ALA A 464 -0.42 -3.01 -58.29
N TYR A 465 -0.87 -2.27 -57.26
CA TYR A 465 -0.82 -0.80 -57.25
C TYR A 465 0.61 -0.26 -57.30
N ALA A 466 1.52 -0.87 -56.48
CA ALA A 466 2.93 -0.51 -56.50
C ALA A 466 3.59 -0.83 -57.85
N ALA A 467 3.26 -1.98 -58.45
CA ALA A 467 3.73 -2.39 -59.77
C ALA A 467 3.17 -1.51 -60.89
N ALA A 468 2.00 -0.92 -60.70
CA ALA A 468 1.38 0.05 -61.63
C ALA A 468 1.93 1.45 -61.49
N GLY A 469 2.89 1.68 -60.58
CA GLY A 469 3.55 2.97 -60.38
C GLY A 469 2.74 3.98 -59.57
N TYR A 470 1.75 3.52 -58.82
CA TYR A 470 1.06 4.40 -57.88
C TYR A 470 1.95 4.65 -56.66
N ASP A 471 2.11 5.91 -56.30
CA ASP A 471 2.86 6.37 -55.13
C ASP A 471 1.97 6.21 -53.91
N LEU A 472 1.98 5.01 -53.32
CA LEU A 472 1.09 4.64 -52.20
C LEU A 472 1.17 5.56 -50.97
N PRO A 473 2.32 6.15 -50.62
CA PRO A 473 2.44 7.06 -49.46
C PRO A 473 1.57 8.32 -49.57
N PHE A 474 1.33 8.80 -50.80
CA PHE A 474 0.55 10.00 -51.05
C PHE A 474 -0.96 9.79 -51.20
N LEU A 475 -1.41 8.53 -51.14
CA LEU A 475 -2.82 8.17 -51.38
C LEU A 475 -3.68 8.23 -50.12
N LEU A 476 -3.07 8.21 -48.91
CA LEU A 476 -3.80 8.24 -47.66
C LEU A 476 -3.73 9.58 -46.96
N SER A 477 -4.90 10.17 -46.70
CA SER A 477 -5.00 11.29 -45.78
C SER A 477 -4.72 10.82 -44.33
N GLY A 478 -4.48 11.75 -43.41
CA GLY A 478 -4.34 11.47 -41.99
C GLY A 478 -5.53 10.69 -41.42
N GLU A 479 -6.77 11.06 -41.83
CA GLU A 479 -8.00 10.35 -41.44
C GLU A 479 -8.02 8.90 -41.95
N GLN A 480 -7.61 8.69 -43.20
CA GLN A 480 -7.55 7.35 -43.78
C GLN A 480 -6.52 6.45 -43.09
N ARG A 481 -5.36 7.03 -42.71
CA ARG A 481 -4.34 6.32 -41.88
C ARG A 481 -4.88 5.90 -40.53
N LEU A 482 -5.51 6.83 -39.81
CA LEU A 482 -6.16 6.50 -38.54
C LEU A 482 -7.23 5.43 -38.69
N ALA A 483 -8.06 5.50 -39.71
CA ALA A 483 -9.07 4.49 -40.01
C ALA A 483 -8.46 3.11 -40.27
N ALA A 484 -7.32 3.04 -40.99
CA ALA A 484 -6.57 1.82 -41.19
C ALA A 484 -5.99 1.25 -39.89
N HIS A 485 -5.40 2.10 -39.04
CA HIS A 485 -4.93 1.71 -37.72
C HIS A 485 -6.08 1.22 -36.83
N ALA A 486 -7.22 1.90 -36.82
CA ALA A 486 -8.41 1.47 -36.09
C ALA A 486 -8.93 0.11 -36.55
N ALA A 487 -8.91 -0.18 -37.87
CA ALA A 487 -9.27 -1.47 -38.39
C ALA A 487 -8.27 -2.57 -37.99
N GLY A 488 -6.98 -2.27 -38.01
CA GLY A 488 -5.92 -3.14 -37.54
C GLY A 488 -6.09 -3.50 -36.05
N ARG A 489 -6.27 -2.50 -35.22
CA ARG A 489 -6.49 -2.67 -33.79
C ARG A 489 -7.75 -3.50 -33.50
N LYS A 490 -8.86 -3.18 -34.13
CA LYS A 490 -10.12 -3.92 -33.99
C LYS A 490 -9.95 -5.41 -34.33
N ALA A 491 -9.18 -5.72 -35.39
CA ALA A 491 -8.91 -7.11 -35.76
C ALA A 491 -8.01 -7.83 -34.75
N ALA A 492 -7.01 -7.14 -34.20
CA ALA A 492 -6.11 -7.69 -33.19
C ALA A 492 -6.84 -7.93 -31.87
N ASP A 493 -7.59 -6.94 -31.41
CA ASP A 493 -8.31 -6.94 -30.11
C ASP A 493 -9.45 -7.96 -30.05
N ALA A 494 -9.93 -8.44 -31.19
CA ALA A 494 -10.99 -9.46 -31.27
C ALA A 494 -10.67 -10.73 -30.46
N ASN A 495 -9.38 -11.03 -30.25
CA ASN A 495 -8.92 -12.19 -29.50
C ASN A 495 -8.27 -11.86 -28.15
N MET A 496 -8.25 -10.61 -27.73
CA MET A 496 -7.80 -10.27 -26.38
C MET A 496 -8.60 -11.04 -25.34
N LEU A 497 -7.93 -11.44 -24.26
CA LEU A 497 -8.59 -12.10 -23.14
C LEU A 497 -9.58 -11.12 -22.51
N ARG A 498 -10.82 -11.57 -22.32
CA ARG A 498 -11.87 -10.72 -21.71
C ARG A 498 -11.87 -10.90 -20.20
N PRO A 499 -11.81 -9.83 -19.41
CA PRO A 499 -11.93 -9.89 -17.96
C PRO A 499 -13.10 -10.77 -17.52
N GLY A 500 -12.87 -11.65 -16.54
CA GLY A 500 -13.86 -12.59 -16.01
C GLY A 500 -14.14 -13.84 -16.85
N SER A 501 -13.60 -13.96 -18.07
CA SER A 501 -13.69 -15.22 -18.84
C SER A 501 -12.83 -16.32 -18.22
N LYS A 502 -13.14 -17.60 -18.57
CA LYS A 502 -12.32 -18.73 -18.09
C LYS A 502 -10.85 -18.59 -18.50
N ALA A 503 -10.59 -18.24 -19.77
CA ALA A 503 -9.23 -18.05 -20.27
C ALA A 503 -8.50 -16.91 -19.54
N TRP A 504 -9.20 -15.80 -19.25
CA TRP A 504 -8.69 -14.73 -18.44
C TRP A 504 -8.30 -15.22 -17.03
N ASN A 505 -9.23 -15.88 -16.33
CA ASN A 505 -9.00 -16.33 -14.97
C ASN A 505 -7.85 -17.35 -14.88
N ASP A 506 -7.73 -18.24 -15.86
CA ASP A 506 -6.64 -19.21 -15.92
C ASP A 506 -5.28 -18.50 -16.12
N ALA A 507 -5.18 -17.56 -17.07
CA ALA A 507 -3.98 -16.77 -17.33
C ALA A 507 -3.62 -15.88 -16.12
N TYR A 508 -4.60 -15.20 -15.55
CA TYR A 508 -4.46 -14.35 -14.38
C TYR A 508 -3.88 -15.12 -13.17
N LYS A 509 -4.41 -16.31 -12.91
CA LYS A 509 -3.91 -17.16 -11.84
C LYS A 509 -2.44 -17.57 -12.06
N VAL A 510 -2.07 -17.92 -13.28
CA VAL A 510 -0.68 -18.26 -13.63
C VAL A 510 0.22 -17.04 -13.44
N ALA A 511 -0.21 -15.87 -13.90
CA ALA A 511 0.55 -14.63 -13.77
C ALA A 511 0.88 -14.28 -12.31
N LEU A 512 -0.03 -14.51 -11.38
CA LEU A 512 0.19 -14.23 -9.96
C LEU A 512 1.07 -15.25 -9.25
N THR A 513 1.18 -16.48 -9.75
CA THR A 513 1.97 -17.55 -9.13
C THR A 513 3.40 -17.63 -9.66
N ASN A 514 3.71 -16.92 -10.72
CA ASN A 514 5.05 -16.80 -11.29
C ASN A 514 5.68 -15.46 -10.91
N GLY A 515 6.97 -15.47 -10.56
CA GLY A 515 7.73 -14.23 -10.31
C GLY A 515 7.75 -13.32 -11.54
N ILE A 516 8.02 -12.03 -11.34
CA ILE A 516 8.00 -11.03 -12.42
C ILE A 516 8.91 -11.48 -13.58
N ASP A 517 8.28 -11.91 -14.64
CA ASP A 517 8.85 -12.25 -15.94
C ASP A 517 7.73 -12.16 -16.99
N VAL A 518 7.59 -10.99 -17.59
CA VAL A 518 6.47 -10.71 -18.51
C VAL A 518 6.42 -11.72 -19.67
N PHE A 519 7.55 -12.08 -20.23
CA PHE A 519 7.62 -13.03 -21.36
C PHE A 519 7.48 -14.49 -20.90
N GLY A 520 7.85 -14.81 -19.66
CA GLY A 520 7.61 -16.10 -19.02
C GLY A 520 6.24 -16.23 -18.38
N GLY A 521 5.39 -15.20 -18.47
CA GLY A 521 4.01 -15.21 -17.97
C GLY A 521 3.88 -14.96 -16.48
N GLY A 522 4.79 -14.19 -15.84
CA GLY A 522 4.80 -13.87 -14.42
C GLY A 522 4.69 -12.38 -14.10
N ALA A 523 3.88 -12.04 -13.10
CA ALA A 523 3.72 -10.68 -12.55
C ALA A 523 3.81 -10.65 -11.02
N GLY A 524 3.94 -11.81 -10.37
CA GLY A 524 3.95 -11.97 -8.91
C GLY A 524 5.23 -11.45 -8.27
N ILE A 525 5.07 -10.75 -7.15
CA ILE A 525 6.17 -10.43 -6.23
C ILE A 525 6.20 -11.55 -5.19
N LEU A 526 7.08 -12.51 -5.40
CA LEU A 526 7.14 -13.72 -4.58
C LEU A 526 8.23 -13.57 -3.52
N ASP A 527 7.83 -13.37 -2.27
CA ASP A 527 8.72 -13.25 -1.13
C ASP A 527 8.19 -14.00 0.10
N THR A 528 9.09 -14.67 0.81
CA THR A 528 8.83 -15.37 2.07
C THR A 528 10.00 -15.17 3.03
N SER A 529 10.50 -13.95 3.13
CA SER A 529 11.67 -13.59 3.93
C SER A 529 11.44 -13.75 5.43
N LYS A 530 12.52 -14.09 6.12
CA LYS A 530 12.57 -14.17 7.58
C LYS A 530 13.71 -13.35 8.12
N SER A 531 13.45 -12.61 9.19
CA SER A 531 14.44 -11.91 9.98
C SER A 531 14.40 -12.40 11.43
N ASN A 532 15.56 -12.56 12.05
CA ASN A 532 15.68 -12.90 13.47
C ASN A 532 16.56 -11.84 14.13
N SER A 533 16.10 -11.31 15.25
CA SER A 533 16.82 -10.27 15.99
C SER A 533 16.98 -10.70 17.44
N PHE A 534 18.17 -10.45 17.98
CA PHE A 534 18.46 -10.59 19.41
C PHE A 534 18.99 -9.25 19.93
N GLU A 535 18.42 -8.77 20.99
CA GLU A 535 18.82 -7.53 21.66
C GLU A 535 19.09 -7.80 23.14
N ALA A 536 20.13 -7.19 23.66
CA ALA A 536 20.46 -7.18 25.08
C ALA A 536 20.83 -5.77 25.50
N ASN A 537 20.13 -5.24 26.47
CA ASN A 537 20.38 -3.90 27.02
C ASN A 537 20.58 -4.05 28.53
N TYR A 538 21.64 -3.46 29.06
CA TYR A 538 21.93 -3.44 30.48
C TYR A 538 22.18 -2.02 30.97
N ASN A 539 21.41 -1.60 31.97
CA ASN A 539 21.58 -0.29 32.62
C ASN A 539 22.63 -0.39 33.72
N LEU A 540 23.74 0.35 33.56
CA LEU A 540 24.86 0.37 34.50
C LEU A 540 24.69 1.43 35.61
N GLN A 541 23.59 2.16 35.66
CA GLN A 541 23.34 3.25 36.61
C GLN A 541 23.58 2.85 38.07
N ASP A 542 23.14 1.64 38.45
CA ASP A 542 23.33 1.11 39.80
C ASP A 542 24.79 0.69 40.10
N LEU A 543 25.62 0.48 39.09
CA LEU A 543 27.03 0.05 39.23
C LEU A 543 28.00 1.24 39.21
N VAL A 544 27.66 2.33 38.54
CA VAL A 544 28.53 3.51 38.37
C VAL A 544 27.73 4.72 38.80
N SER A 545 27.89 5.13 40.05
CA SER A 545 27.17 6.30 40.59
C SER A 545 27.56 7.59 39.85
N GLY A 546 26.56 8.31 39.34
CA GLY A 546 26.69 9.62 38.70
C GLY A 546 26.96 9.59 37.19
N VAL A 547 26.85 8.42 36.52
CA VAL A 547 26.96 8.28 35.07
C VAL A 547 25.86 7.36 34.55
N ASP A 548 25.05 7.86 33.61
CA ASP A 548 24.05 7.08 32.91
C ASP A 548 24.67 6.36 31.71
N ILE A 549 25.02 5.09 31.87
CA ILE A 549 25.56 4.27 30.81
C ILE A 549 24.60 3.10 30.53
N VAL A 550 24.16 2.98 29.28
CA VAL A 550 23.41 1.84 28.77
C VAL A 550 24.24 1.12 27.71
N ILE A 551 24.42 -0.17 27.86
CA ILE A 551 25.15 -1.03 26.93
C ILE A 551 24.19 -2.02 26.27
#